data_adff8d15feb245aa9be298c739c91f4a
#
_entry.id   adff8d15feb245aa9be298c739c91f4a
#
_cell.length_a   1.000
_cell.length_b   1.000
_cell.length_c   1.000
_cell.angle_alpha   90.00
_cell.angle_beta   90.00
_cell.angle_gamma   90.00
#
_symmetry.space_group_name_H-M   'P 1'
#
loop_
_entity.id
_entity.type
_entity.pdbx_description
1 polymer ?
#
loop_
_entity_poly.entity_id
_entity_poly.type
_entity_poly.pdbx_seq_one_letter_code
_entity_poly.pdbx_strand_id
1 'polypeptide(L)'
;MHCRAFHNRFTFLNVATAALMLSATFAGAQPASTAAAPARFAPLPGANVISVVANDYMFEMPASVPAGLTTMRFTNKGKEFHHLYLVKVEKGKKVEDVLAFFKAGGPPPKWMKAVGGPNAPAPGEESVFSSNLEAGDYVALCVIPSPGGPPHVMKGMIKPLTVTASARKPVTPSADITLTLSDYDLVFSKPLSPGKHVIAVRNAGKQPHEFFMAQLMPGKSPMDMAKFAENPVGAPPGKPMGGITDIVPGNVVYLQVDVPKGEFALMCFSPDMNDGKPHFAHGMMKQISVK
;
A
#
# COMPACT_ATOMS: atom_id res chain seq x y z
N MET A 1 37.79 -52.83 -46.09
CA MET A 1 36.94 -53.08 -47.31
C MET A 1 36.30 -51.75 -47.66
N HIS A 2 36.87 -51.09 -48.56
CA HIS A 2 36.46 -50.64 -49.92
C HIS A 2 35.14 -49.90 -49.91
N CYS A 3 35.19 -48.59 -50.12
CA CYS A 3 35.24 -47.82 -51.40
C CYS A 3 33.82 -47.43 -51.82
N ARG A 4 33.46 -46.22 -52.12
CA ARG A 4 33.86 -45.33 -53.23
C ARG A 4 33.21 -43.96 -53.12
N ALA A 5 33.95 -42.93 -53.43
CA ALA A 5 33.48 -41.58 -53.70
C ALA A 5 32.73 -41.51 -55.03
N PHE A 6 31.71 -40.63 -55.09
CA PHE A 6 31.19 -40.13 -56.36
C PHE A 6 31.23 -38.60 -56.37
N HIS A 7 32.09 -38.07 -57.24
CA HIS A 7 32.09 -36.65 -57.65
C HIS A 7 30.97 -36.43 -58.66
N ASN A 8 30.18 -35.41 -58.44
CA ASN A 8 29.39 -34.84 -59.52
C ASN A 8 29.56 -33.32 -59.54
N ARG A 9 30.17 -32.84 -60.62
CA ARG A 9 30.37 -31.43 -60.98
C ARG A 9 29.04 -30.93 -61.58
N PHE A 10 28.51 -29.82 -61.05
CA PHE A 10 27.51 -29.03 -61.78
C PHE A 10 27.99 -27.59 -61.90
N THR A 11 27.93 -27.14 -63.13
CA THR A 11 28.39 -25.88 -63.70
C THR A 11 27.57 -24.70 -63.20
N PHE A 12 28.21 -23.60 -62.84
CA PHE A 12 27.55 -22.34 -62.50
C PHE A 12 27.04 -21.63 -63.73
N LEU A 13 25.77 -21.31 -63.74
CA LEU A 13 25.15 -20.38 -64.70
C LEU A 13 24.84 -19.10 -63.91
N ASN A 14 25.57 -18.02 -64.20
CA ASN A 14 25.33 -16.69 -63.62
C ASN A 14 24.11 -16.06 -64.29
N VAL A 15 23.06 -15.84 -63.53
CA VAL A 15 21.92 -14.96 -63.91
C VAL A 15 21.95 -13.76 -62.97
N ALA A 16 22.36 -12.61 -63.47
CA ALA A 16 22.30 -11.34 -62.80
C ALA A 16 20.82 -10.84 -62.79
N THR A 17 20.20 -10.89 -61.66
CA THR A 17 18.91 -10.24 -61.42
C THR A 17 19.10 -8.97 -60.62
N ALA A 18 18.85 -7.83 -61.23
CA ALA A 18 18.83 -6.52 -60.56
C ALA A 18 17.66 -6.46 -59.60
N ALA A 19 17.95 -6.43 -58.29
CA ALA A 19 16.93 -6.22 -57.27
C ALA A 19 16.76 -4.72 -57.04
N LEU A 20 15.59 -4.20 -57.41
CA LEU A 20 15.12 -2.86 -57.09
C LEU A 20 14.77 -2.83 -55.59
N MET A 21 15.58 -2.17 -54.75
CA MET A 21 15.32 -1.97 -53.35
C MET A 21 14.30 -0.84 -53.20
N LEU A 22 13.01 -1.19 -52.96
CA LEU A 22 12.01 -0.25 -52.46
C LEU A 22 12.22 -0.08 -50.93
N SER A 23 12.80 1.04 -50.52
CA SER A 23 12.90 1.41 -49.10
C SER A 23 11.53 1.88 -48.60
N ALA A 24 10.75 1.01 -47.99
CA ALA A 24 9.57 1.36 -47.22
C ALA A 24 10.01 1.99 -45.88
N THR A 25 9.87 3.31 -45.79
CA THR A 25 9.97 4.00 -44.48
C THR A 25 8.77 3.62 -43.63
N PHE A 26 8.98 2.72 -42.67
CA PHE A 26 8.03 2.51 -41.58
C PHE A 26 8.06 3.74 -40.69
N ALA A 27 7.06 4.61 -40.84
CA ALA A 27 6.74 5.62 -39.84
C ALA A 27 6.29 4.87 -38.57
N GLY A 28 7.19 4.73 -37.62
CA GLY A 28 6.88 4.15 -36.32
C GLY A 28 5.84 5.05 -35.62
N ALA A 29 4.60 4.56 -35.51
CA ALA A 29 3.61 5.15 -34.65
C ALA A 29 4.14 5.03 -33.21
N GLN A 30 4.57 6.16 -32.63
CA GLN A 30 4.83 6.24 -31.19
C GLN A 30 3.54 5.84 -30.46
N PRO A 31 3.60 4.90 -29.49
CA PRO A 31 2.44 4.63 -28.65
C PRO A 31 2.04 5.94 -27.97
N ALA A 32 0.77 6.33 -28.14
CA ALA A 32 0.20 7.50 -27.47
C ALA A 32 0.46 7.32 -25.97
N SER A 33 1.21 8.23 -25.39
CA SER A 33 1.36 8.36 -23.94
C SER A 33 -0.06 8.57 -23.39
N THR A 34 -0.64 7.53 -22.79
CA THR A 34 -1.86 7.67 -22.01
C THR A 34 -1.52 8.57 -20.83
N ALA A 35 -1.87 9.85 -20.93
CA ALA A 35 -1.73 10.77 -19.82
C ALA A 35 -2.45 10.15 -18.61
N ALA A 36 -1.69 9.89 -17.55
CA ALA A 36 -2.25 9.37 -16.31
C ALA A 36 -3.34 10.34 -15.84
N ALA A 37 -4.49 9.82 -15.43
CA ALA A 37 -5.58 10.63 -14.88
C ALA A 37 -5.02 11.56 -13.79
N PRO A 38 -5.47 12.83 -13.72
CA PRO A 38 -4.96 13.78 -12.75
C PRO A 38 -5.13 13.23 -11.34
N ALA A 39 -4.06 13.35 -10.54
CA ALA A 39 -4.05 12.86 -9.19
C ALA A 39 -5.19 13.45 -8.36
N ARG A 40 -5.96 12.61 -7.66
CA ARG A 40 -7.10 13.02 -6.81
C ARG A 40 -6.69 14.02 -5.73
N PHE A 41 -5.45 13.90 -5.22
CA PHE A 41 -4.87 14.77 -4.21
C PHE A 41 -3.54 15.34 -4.70
N ALA A 42 -3.29 16.64 -4.42
CA ALA A 42 -1.95 17.20 -4.53
C ALA A 42 -1.05 16.61 -3.44
N PRO A 43 0.24 16.39 -3.71
CA PRO A 43 1.19 16.04 -2.66
C PRO A 43 1.23 17.11 -1.56
N LEU A 44 1.48 16.72 -0.32
CA LEU A 44 1.71 17.68 0.75
C LEU A 44 2.97 18.51 0.44
N PRO A 45 2.97 19.83 0.75
CA PRO A 45 4.10 20.72 0.43
C PRO A 45 5.44 20.17 0.97
N GLY A 46 6.45 20.15 0.11
CA GLY A 46 7.79 19.66 0.47
C GLY A 46 7.94 18.13 0.55
N ALA A 47 6.89 17.37 0.30
CA ALA A 47 6.97 15.91 0.34
C ALA A 47 7.70 15.31 -0.88
N ASN A 48 8.48 14.26 -0.65
CA ASN A 48 8.78 13.29 -1.69
C ASN A 48 7.47 12.59 -2.08
N VAL A 49 7.35 12.15 -3.34
CA VAL A 49 6.17 11.40 -3.79
C VAL A 49 6.61 10.05 -4.32
N ILE A 50 6.02 9.00 -3.80
CA ILE A 50 6.19 7.66 -4.35
C ILE A 50 4.81 7.06 -4.69
N SER A 51 4.75 6.39 -5.84
CA SER A 51 3.62 5.57 -6.22
C SER A 51 3.87 4.14 -5.81
N VAL A 52 2.88 3.54 -5.18
CA VAL A 52 2.87 2.12 -4.81
C VAL A 52 1.64 1.50 -5.43
N VAL A 53 1.85 0.49 -6.27
CA VAL A 53 0.76 -0.30 -6.85
C VAL A 53 0.75 -1.67 -6.19
N ALA A 54 -0.39 -2.04 -5.62
CA ALA A 54 -0.64 -3.38 -5.13
C ALA A 54 -1.39 -4.17 -6.22
N ASN A 55 -0.76 -5.24 -6.70
CA ASN A 55 -1.41 -6.32 -7.40
C ASN A 55 -1.58 -7.48 -6.42
N ASP A 56 -2.37 -8.52 -6.77
CA ASP A 56 -2.53 -9.64 -5.86
C ASP A 56 -1.15 -10.28 -5.56
N TYR A 57 -0.75 -10.14 -4.28
CA TYR A 57 0.46 -10.60 -3.62
C TYR A 57 1.78 -9.95 -4.05
N MET A 58 1.73 -8.77 -4.69
CA MET A 58 2.94 -8.06 -5.12
C MET A 58 2.78 -6.54 -4.99
N PHE A 59 3.89 -5.85 -4.62
CA PHE A 59 4.02 -4.40 -4.70
C PHE A 59 4.91 -3.98 -5.86
N GLU A 60 4.44 -3.04 -6.67
CA GLU A 60 5.26 -2.24 -7.57
C GLU A 60 5.53 -0.89 -6.89
N MET A 61 6.78 -0.66 -6.49
CA MET A 61 7.20 0.56 -5.80
C MET A 61 8.70 0.79 -6.00
N PRO A 62 9.20 2.04 -5.84
CA PRO A 62 10.63 2.31 -5.91
C PRO A 62 11.39 1.57 -4.81
N ALA A 63 12.65 1.22 -5.10
CA ALA A 63 13.53 0.55 -4.13
C ALA A 63 14.07 1.51 -3.07
N SER A 64 14.07 2.82 -3.33
CA SER A 64 14.55 3.83 -2.38
C SER A 64 13.82 5.15 -2.51
N VAL A 65 13.89 5.95 -1.42
CA VAL A 65 13.37 7.33 -1.35
C VAL A 65 14.28 8.15 -0.42
N PRO A 66 14.48 9.46 -0.65
CA PRO A 66 15.21 10.31 0.29
C PRO A 66 14.45 10.47 1.62
N ALA A 67 15.18 10.58 2.75
CA ALA A 67 14.58 10.88 4.05
C ALA A 67 13.84 12.22 4.04
N GLY A 68 12.82 12.33 4.88
CA GLY A 68 11.95 13.49 5.03
C GLY A 68 10.48 13.14 4.80
N LEU A 69 9.64 14.19 4.72
CA LEU A 69 8.22 13.99 4.43
C LEU A 69 8.04 13.26 3.10
N THR A 70 7.31 12.16 3.14
CA THR A 70 7.07 11.30 1.97
C THR A 70 5.58 11.01 1.85
N THR A 71 4.99 11.36 0.71
CA THR A 71 3.62 11.01 0.34
C THR A 71 3.64 9.70 -0.47
N MET A 72 2.96 8.69 0.04
CA MET A 72 2.74 7.40 -0.62
C MET A 72 1.35 7.40 -1.25
N ARG A 73 1.30 7.25 -2.56
CA ARG A 73 0.07 7.07 -3.33
C ARG A 73 -0.10 5.58 -3.60
N PHE A 74 -0.99 4.98 -2.86
CA PHE A 74 -1.22 3.54 -2.88
C PHE A 74 -2.46 3.22 -3.69
N THR A 75 -2.29 2.56 -4.84
CA THR A 75 -3.38 2.11 -5.71
C THR A 75 -3.55 0.61 -5.59
N ASN A 76 -4.74 0.16 -5.25
CA ASN A 76 -5.09 -1.26 -5.28
C ASN A 76 -5.57 -1.66 -6.68
N LYS A 77 -4.72 -2.37 -7.44
CA LYS A 77 -5.06 -2.98 -8.73
C LYS A 77 -5.38 -4.47 -8.63
N GLY A 78 -5.25 -5.05 -7.43
CA GLY A 78 -5.63 -6.42 -7.15
C GLY A 78 -7.15 -6.60 -7.05
N LYS A 79 -7.57 -7.85 -6.92
CA LYS A 79 -8.97 -8.24 -6.69
C LYS A 79 -9.32 -8.28 -5.21
N GLU A 80 -8.31 -8.51 -4.35
CA GLU A 80 -8.44 -8.57 -2.90
C GLU A 80 -8.14 -7.20 -2.28
N PHE A 81 -8.39 -7.05 -0.98
CA PHE A 81 -7.98 -5.88 -0.24
C PHE A 81 -6.49 -5.96 0.06
N HIS A 82 -5.77 -4.87 -0.18
CA HIS A 82 -4.36 -4.75 0.11
C HIS A 82 -4.09 -3.47 0.87
N HIS A 83 -3.15 -3.54 1.81
CA HIS A 83 -2.58 -2.37 2.46
C HIS A 83 -1.05 -2.40 2.33
N LEU A 84 -0.41 -1.29 2.58
CA LEU A 84 1.03 -1.24 2.76
C LEU A 84 1.34 -0.96 4.22
N TYR A 85 1.76 -2.00 4.93
CA TYR A 85 2.29 -1.89 6.28
C TYR A 85 3.80 -1.70 6.19
N LEU A 86 4.29 -0.52 6.60
CA LEU A 86 5.70 -0.19 6.54
C LEU A 86 6.32 -0.32 7.93
N VAL A 87 7.36 -1.14 8.03
CA VAL A 87 8.15 -1.31 9.24
C VAL A 87 9.59 -0.87 9.00
N LYS A 88 10.14 -0.06 9.91
CA LYS A 88 11.58 0.24 9.96
C LYS A 88 12.27 -0.91 10.67
N VAL A 89 13.37 -1.39 10.12
CA VAL A 89 14.15 -2.50 10.70
C VAL A 89 15.54 -2.01 11.13
N GLU A 90 16.11 -2.64 12.14
CA GLU A 90 17.48 -2.36 12.56
C GLU A 90 18.49 -2.77 11.49
N LYS A 91 19.64 -2.10 11.48
CA LYS A 91 20.74 -2.38 10.54
C LYS A 91 21.12 -3.86 10.54
N GLY A 92 21.18 -4.44 9.36
CA GLY A 92 21.50 -5.86 9.15
C GLY A 92 20.29 -6.80 9.12
N LYS A 93 19.10 -6.32 9.51
CA LYS A 93 17.85 -7.05 9.35
C LYS A 93 17.34 -6.93 7.92
N LYS A 94 16.73 -8.01 7.42
CA LYS A 94 16.28 -8.14 6.04
C LYS A 94 14.83 -8.59 5.94
N VAL A 95 14.32 -8.66 4.73
CA VAL A 95 12.98 -9.18 4.40
C VAL A 95 12.77 -10.58 4.98
N GLU A 96 13.80 -11.44 4.93
CA GLU A 96 13.75 -12.80 5.44
C GLU A 96 13.55 -12.86 6.96
N ASP A 97 14.16 -11.93 7.72
CA ASP A 97 13.96 -11.83 9.18
C ASP A 97 12.51 -11.43 9.50
N VAL A 98 11.96 -10.46 8.76
CA VAL A 98 10.56 -10.03 8.92
C VAL A 98 9.61 -11.17 8.56
N LEU A 99 9.87 -11.88 7.45
CA LEU A 99 9.06 -13.04 7.06
C LEU A 99 9.12 -14.16 8.08
N ALA A 100 10.31 -14.43 8.66
CA ALA A 100 10.47 -15.42 9.72
C ALA A 100 9.66 -15.05 10.97
N PHE A 101 9.62 -13.76 11.35
CA PHE A 101 8.78 -13.27 12.43
C PHE A 101 7.30 -13.55 12.18
N PHE A 102 6.77 -13.20 11.01
CA PHE A 102 5.36 -13.46 10.68
C PHE A 102 5.02 -14.95 10.60
N LYS A 103 5.98 -15.80 10.25
CA LYS A 103 5.81 -17.27 10.32
C LYS A 103 5.76 -17.80 11.74
N ALA A 104 6.60 -17.26 12.62
CA ALA A 104 6.68 -17.71 14.02
C ALA A 104 5.51 -17.17 14.86
N GLY A 105 4.98 -15.99 14.50
CA GLY A 105 4.00 -15.26 15.31
C GLY A 105 4.58 -14.69 16.59
N GLY A 106 3.73 -14.07 17.40
CA GLY A 106 4.11 -13.49 18.69
C GLY A 106 4.22 -11.98 18.68
N PRO A 107 4.67 -11.34 19.78
CA PRO A 107 4.79 -9.89 19.88
C PRO A 107 5.89 -9.36 18.96
N PRO A 108 5.73 -8.15 18.40
CA PRO A 108 6.73 -7.54 17.53
C PRO A 108 8.10 -7.42 18.24
N PRO A 109 9.19 -7.86 17.58
CA PRO A 109 10.53 -7.76 18.15
C PRO A 109 11.00 -6.31 18.17
N LYS A 110 11.90 -5.97 19.12
CA LYS A 110 12.41 -4.59 19.29
C LYS A 110 13.12 -4.05 18.05
N TRP A 111 13.71 -4.91 17.21
CA TRP A 111 14.39 -4.52 15.98
C TRP A 111 13.44 -4.15 14.83
N MET A 112 12.11 -4.27 15.00
CA MET A 112 11.09 -3.95 14.02
C MET A 112 10.13 -2.91 14.60
N LYS A 113 10.04 -1.73 13.96
CA LYS A 113 9.20 -0.62 14.42
C LYS A 113 8.16 -0.28 13.35
N ALA A 114 6.89 -0.32 13.71
CA ALA A 114 5.80 0.15 12.87
C ALA A 114 5.89 1.65 12.63
N VAL A 115 5.82 2.09 11.38
CA VAL A 115 5.89 3.51 11.00
C VAL A 115 4.65 3.97 10.25
N GLY A 116 3.68 3.11 10.09
CA GLY A 116 2.46 3.36 9.33
C GLY A 116 2.62 3.05 7.85
N GLY A 117 1.58 3.39 7.13
CA GLY A 117 1.46 3.23 5.69
C GLY A 117 0.01 3.41 5.27
N PRO A 118 -0.30 3.47 3.97
CA PRO A 118 -1.68 3.53 3.50
C PRO A 118 -2.42 2.24 3.82
N ASN A 119 -3.57 2.36 4.51
CA ASN A 119 -4.47 1.24 4.75
C ASN A 119 -5.32 0.95 3.50
N ALA A 120 -6.01 -0.18 3.50
CA ALA A 120 -6.64 -0.78 2.34
C ALA A 120 -7.75 0.10 1.70
N PRO A 121 -7.56 0.59 0.47
CA PRO A 121 -8.66 1.06 -0.36
C PRO A 121 -9.35 -0.12 -1.05
N ALA A 122 -10.57 0.08 -1.54
CA ALA A 122 -11.24 -0.89 -2.37
C ALA A 122 -10.45 -1.18 -3.66
N PRO A 123 -10.64 -2.35 -4.32
CA PRO A 123 -10.11 -2.61 -5.64
C PRO A 123 -10.40 -1.48 -6.63
N GLY A 124 -9.36 -1.04 -7.37
CA GLY A 124 -9.41 0.10 -8.29
C GLY A 124 -9.25 1.48 -7.65
N GLU A 125 -9.24 1.58 -6.32
CA GLU A 125 -9.17 2.86 -5.59
C GLU A 125 -7.76 3.18 -5.07
N GLU A 126 -7.58 4.43 -4.62
CA GLU A 126 -6.33 4.97 -4.08
C GLU A 126 -6.49 5.36 -2.60
N SER A 127 -5.47 5.05 -1.79
CA SER A 127 -5.27 5.60 -0.44
C SER A 127 -4.00 6.45 -0.42
N VAL A 128 -4.03 7.63 0.20
CA VAL A 128 -2.92 8.59 0.20
C VAL A 128 -2.46 8.87 1.62
N PHE A 129 -1.26 8.42 1.92
CA PHE A 129 -0.62 8.49 3.22
C PHE A 129 0.65 9.34 3.14
N SER A 130 0.96 10.08 4.21
CA SER A 130 2.24 10.81 4.30
C SER A 130 2.84 10.71 5.69
N SER A 131 4.15 10.54 5.74
CA SER A 131 4.93 10.48 6.99
C SER A 131 6.34 11.03 6.78
N ASN A 132 6.95 11.54 7.86
CA ASN A 132 8.37 11.84 7.86
C ASN A 132 9.17 10.54 8.04
N LEU A 133 9.83 10.09 6.98
CA LEU A 133 10.67 8.90 7.00
C LEU A 133 12.10 9.29 7.37
N GLU A 134 12.66 8.64 8.38
CA GLU A 134 14.08 8.73 8.75
C GLU A 134 14.92 7.83 7.85
N ALA A 135 16.19 8.17 7.62
CA ALA A 135 17.10 7.28 6.90
C ALA A 135 17.22 5.91 7.58
N GLY A 136 17.32 4.87 6.78
CA GLY A 136 17.44 3.48 7.24
C GLY A 136 16.75 2.47 6.33
N ASP A 137 16.72 1.24 6.79
CA ASP A 137 16.13 0.12 6.06
C ASP A 137 14.69 -0.10 6.53
N TYR A 138 13.81 -0.36 5.57
CA TYR A 138 12.38 -0.59 5.78
C TYR A 138 11.93 -1.82 5.00
N VAL A 139 10.84 -2.40 5.48
CA VAL A 139 10.15 -3.47 4.78
C VAL A 139 8.68 -3.08 4.65
N ALA A 140 8.18 -3.09 3.41
CA ALA A 140 6.78 -2.92 3.07
C ALA A 140 6.13 -4.29 2.94
N LEU A 141 5.00 -4.52 3.60
CA LEU A 141 4.31 -5.81 3.57
C LEU A 141 2.78 -5.65 3.67
N CYS A 142 2.04 -6.71 3.32
CA CYS A 142 0.59 -6.79 3.50
C CYS A 142 0.25 -7.98 4.39
N VAL A 143 -0.39 -7.71 5.54
CA VAL A 143 -0.80 -8.77 6.49
C VAL A 143 -2.28 -9.13 6.39
N ILE A 144 -3.02 -8.52 5.46
CA ILE A 144 -4.43 -8.89 5.22
C ILE A 144 -4.50 -10.36 4.82
N PRO A 145 -5.39 -11.15 5.43
CA PRO A 145 -5.57 -12.56 5.06
C PRO A 145 -6.25 -12.68 3.68
N SER A 146 -5.83 -13.67 2.90
CA SER A 146 -6.59 -14.06 1.71
C SER A 146 -7.89 -14.76 2.10
N PRO A 147 -8.93 -14.73 1.26
CA PRO A 147 -10.14 -15.51 1.49
C PRO A 147 -9.83 -16.99 1.75
N GLY A 148 -10.11 -17.47 2.97
CA GLY A 148 -9.83 -18.85 3.39
C GLY A 148 -8.35 -19.25 3.36
N GLY A 149 -7.41 -18.30 3.36
CA GLY A 149 -5.98 -18.56 3.21
C GLY A 149 -5.08 -17.74 4.16
N PRO A 150 -3.76 -17.89 4.01
CA PRO A 150 -2.79 -17.18 4.83
C PRO A 150 -2.75 -15.67 4.48
N PRO A 151 -2.17 -14.82 5.36
CA PRO A 151 -1.89 -13.42 5.05
C PRO A 151 -1.04 -13.24 3.78
N HIS A 152 -1.24 -12.14 3.06
CA HIS A 152 -0.58 -11.87 1.78
C HIS A 152 0.95 -11.86 1.88
N VAL A 153 1.51 -11.43 3.00
CA VAL A 153 2.96 -11.52 3.29
C VAL A 153 3.48 -12.94 3.12
N MET A 154 2.68 -13.95 3.48
CA MET A 154 3.03 -15.36 3.34
C MET A 154 2.94 -15.86 1.89
N LYS A 155 2.29 -15.10 1.02
CA LYS A 155 2.20 -15.35 -0.43
C LYS A 155 3.24 -14.53 -1.22
N GLY A 156 4.16 -13.84 -0.51
CA GLY A 156 5.23 -13.05 -1.14
C GLY A 156 4.94 -11.55 -1.24
N MET A 157 3.85 -11.04 -0.66
CA MET A 157 3.54 -9.61 -0.67
C MET A 157 4.36 -8.86 0.37
N ILE A 158 5.67 -8.81 0.12
CA ILE A 158 6.69 -8.18 0.97
C ILE A 158 7.82 -7.61 0.08
N LYS A 159 8.31 -6.40 0.39
CA LYS A 159 9.35 -5.73 -0.40
C LYS A 159 10.24 -4.84 0.46
N PRO A 160 11.57 -4.80 0.23
CA PRO A 160 12.45 -3.87 0.91
C PRO A 160 12.27 -2.45 0.35
N LEU A 161 12.50 -1.45 1.21
CA LEU A 161 12.59 -0.04 0.84
C LEU A 161 13.76 0.58 1.62
N THR A 162 14.70 1.23 0.93
CA THR A 162 15.78 1.97 1.57
C THR A 162 15.43 3.47 1.61
N VAL A 163 15.42 4.05 2.81
CA VAL A 163 15.33 5.50 2.97
C VAL A 163 16.74 6.05 3.06
N THR A 164 17.19 6.75 2.00
CA THR A 164 18.55 7.30 1.92
C THR A 164 18.67 8.59 2.72
N ALA A 165 19.86 8.88 3.25
CA ALA A 165 20.13 10.12 3.97
C ALA A 165 19.79 11.34 3.10
N SER A 166 19.25 12.38 3.71
CA SER A 166 18.89 13.63 3.06
C SER A 166 19.12 14.80 4.02
N ALA A 167 19.51 15.95 3.48
CA ALA A 167 19.63 17.20 4.24
C ALA A 167 18.26 17.85 4.56
N ARG A 168 17.16 17.27 4.07
CA ARG A 168 15.81 17.79 4.32
C ARG A 168 15.44 17.63 5.78
N LYS A 169 14.96 18.70 6.39
CA LYS A 169 14.41 18.67 7.75
C LYS A 169 13.00 18.05 7.73
N PRO A 170 12.57 17.39 8.81
CA PRO A 170 11.18 16.98 8.97
C PRO A 170 10.24 18.18 8.80
N VAL A 171 9.14 17.96 8.10
CA VAL A 171 8.10 18.97 7.86
C VAL A 171 6.85 18.54 8.61
N THR A 172 6.18 19.49 9.25
CA THR A 172 4.85 19.30 9.84
C THR A 172 3.81 19.88 8.87
N PRO A 173 3.13 19.06 8.08
CA PRO A 173 2.08 19.54 7.18
C PRO A 173 0.92 20.16 7.94
N SER A 174 0.26 21.16 7.31
CA SER A 174 -1.02 21.64 7.80
C SER A 174 -2.10 20.57 7.61
N ALA A 175 -2.89 20.32 8.63
CA ALA A 175 -4.05 19.44 8.62
C ALA A 175 -5.28 20.21 9.08
N ASP A 176 -6.42 19.93 8.46
CA ASP A 176 -7.69 20.57 8.83
C ASP A 176 -8.43 19.82 9.95
N ILE A 177 -8.06 18.54 10.16
CA ILE A 177 -8.62 17.66 11.20
C ILE A 177 -7.47 16.91 11.88
N THR A 178 -7.57 16.71 13.19
CA THR A 178 -6.73 15.76 13.93
C THR A 178 -7.60 14.57 14.35
N LEU A 179 -7.11 13.35 14.09
CA LEU A 179 -7.63 12.12 14.66
C LEU A 179 -6.66 11.64 15.73
N THR A 180 -7.12 11.55 16.96
CA THR A 180 -6.36 10.98 18.07
C THR A 180 -6.79 9.53 18.26
N LEU A 181 -5.82 8.61 18.16
CA LEU A 181 -5.97 7.20 18.50
C LEU A 181 -5.46 7.04 19.93
N SER A 182 -6.31 6.55 20.81
CA SER A 182 -5.95 6.15 22.17
C SER A 182 -6.36 4.71 22.40
N ASP A 183 -5.90 4.09 23.49
CA ASP A 183 -6.23 2.69 23.72
C ASP A 183 -7.77 2.54 23.78
N TYR A 184 -8.26 1.91 22.70
CA TYR A 184 -9.64 1.54 22.33
C TYR A 184 -10.56 2.71 21.95
N ASP A 185 -10.00 3.92 21.64
CA ASP A 185 -10.84 5.04 21.18
C ASP A 185 -10.27 5.76 19.94
N LEU A 186 -11.18 6.37 19.18
CA LEU A 186 -10.95 7.13 17.95
C LEU A 186 -11.63 8.48 18.11
N VAL A 187 -10.86 9.58 18.28
CA VAL A 187 -11.43 10.91 18.56
C VAL A 187 -10.97 11.93 17.51
N PHE A 188 -11.94 12.45 16.73
CA PHE A 188 -11.70 13.56 15.83
C PHE A 188 -11.76 14.91 16.56
N SER A 189 -10.91 15.86 16.20
CA SER A 189 -10.93 17.22 16.75
C SER A 189 -12.19 18.00 16.38
N LYS A 190 -12.89 17.63 15.32
CA LYS A 190 -14.19 18.12 14.87
C LYS A 190 -14.88 17.04 14.03
N PRO A 191 -16.22 17.06 13.87
CA PRO A 191 -16.93 16.12 13.01
C PRO A 191 -16.38 16.15 11.57
N LEU A 192 -16.34 14.98 10.93
CA LEU A 192 -16.03 14.88 9.49
C LEU A 192 -17.16 15.51 8.68
N SER A 193 -16.80 16.32 7.70
CA SER A 193 -17.70 16.89 6.70
C SER A 193 -17.46 16.23 5.33
N PRO A 194 -18.42 16.35 4.38
CA PRO A 194 -18.14 15.93 3.01
C PRO A 194 -17.00 16.75 2.38
N GLY A 195 -16.20 16.10 1.54
CA GLY A 195 -15.12 16.72 0.78
C GLY A 195 -13.73 16.24 1.12
N LYS A 196 -12.72 16.96 0.61
CA LYS A 196 -11.31 16.60 0.76
C LYS A 196 -10.76 17.10 2.09
N HIS A 197 -10.09 16.21 2.82
CA HIS A 197 -9.45 16.48 4.10
C HIS A 197 -8.00 16.05 4.12
N VAL A 198 -7.19 16.79 4.87
CA VAL A 198 -5.88 16.36 5.37
C VAL A 198 -6.05 16.09 6.86
N ILE A 199 -5.99 14.83 7.26
CA ILE A 199 -6.17 14.39 8.64
C ILE A 199 -4.81 14.08 9.24
N ALA A 200 -4.40 14.80 10.29
CA ALA A 200 -3.26 14.41 11.11
C ALA A 200 -3.71 13.28 12.06
N VAL A 201 -3.17 12.08 11.89
CA VAL A 201 -3.47 10.93 12.75
C VAL A 201 -2.36 10.76 13.76
N ARG A 202 -2.70 10.89 15.03
CA ARG A 202 -1.76 10.81 16.16
C ARG A 202 -2.09 9.59 17.02
N ASN A 203 -1.08 8.77 17.32
CA ASN A 203 -1.21 7.74 18.33
C ASN A 203 -0.85 8.32 19.71
N ALA A 204 -1.85 8.50 20.57
CA ALA A 204 -1.71 8.93 21.97
C ALA A 204 -1.90 7.76 22.96
N GLY A 205 -2.09 6.53 22.46
CA GLY A 205 -2.21 5.30 23.24
C GLY A 205 -0.85 4.78 23.74
N LYS A 206 -0.88 3.61 24.35
CA LYS A 206 0.30 2.91 24.90
C LYS A 206 0.81 1.80 23.99
N GLN A 207 0.04 1.43 22.97
CA GLN A 207 0.34 0.36 22.01
C GLN A 207 0.12 0.84 20.57
N PRO A 208 0.60 0.11 19.54
CA PRO A 208 0.36 0.48 18.14
C PRO A 208 -1.12 0.50 17.81
N HIS A 209 -1.54 1.47 17.00
CA HIS A 209 -2.90 1.60 16.52
C HIS A 209 -2.91 1.88 15.02
N GLU A 210 -3.91 1.35 14.33
CA GLU A 210 -4.25 1.71 12.97
C GLU A 210 -5.59 2.46 12.90
N PHE A 211 -5.86 3.06 11.77
CA PHE A 211 -7.15 3.63 11.44
C PHE A 211 -7.60 3.09 10.09
N PHE A 212 -8.69 2.37 10.10
CA PHE A 212 -9.40 1.90 8.91
C PHE A 212 -10.74 2.61 8.80
N MET A 213 -11.09 3.03 7.57
CA MET A 213 -12.35 3.71 7.27
C MET A 213 -13.03 3.03 6.08
N ALA A 214 -14.32 2.73 6.23
CA ALA A 214 -15.15 2.21 5.14
C ALA A 214 -16.49 2.93 5.10
N GLN A 215 -16.96 3.28 3.90
CA GLN A 215 -18.35 3.74 3.70
C GLN A 215 -19.25 2.53 3.72
N LEU A 216 -20.20 2.51 4.67
CA LEU A 216 -21.11 1.39 4.87
C LEU A 216 -22.21 1.36 3.79
N MET A 217 -22.58 0.17 3.36
CA MET A 217 -23.79 -0.05 2.57
C MET A 217 -25.04 0.19 3.45
N PRO A 218 -26.19 0.54 2.87
CA PRO A 218 -27.44 0.72 3.62
C PRO A 218 -27.76 -0.47 4.52
N GLY A 219 -28.04 -0.19 5.81
CA GLY A 219 -28.38 -1.21 6.81
C GLY A 219 -27.21 -2.03 7.34
N LYS A 220 -25.97 -1.74 6.94
CA LYS A 220 -24.76 -2.39 7.44
C LYS A 220 -24.15 -1.60 8.60
N SER A 221 -23.38 -2.31 9.42
CA SER A 221 -22.74 -1.80 10.64
C SER A 221 -21.23 -2.03 10.62
N PRO A 222 -20.45 -1.36 11.50
CA PRO A 222 -19.06 -1.67 11.70
C PRO A 222 -18.80 -3.13 12.09
N MET A 223 -19.72 -3.77 12.83
CA MET A 223 -19.60 -5.19 13.19
C MET A 223 -19.73 -6.11 11.96
N ASP A 224 -20.51 -5.71 10.93
CA ASP A 224 -20.56 -6.47 9.68
C ASP A 224 -19.20 -6.39 8.97
N MET A 225 -18.52 -5.22 9.00
CA MET A 225 -17.15 -5.08 8.48
C MET A 225 -16.16 -5.94 9.26
N ALA A 226 -16.26 -6.00 10.60
CA ALA A 226 -15.40 -6.85 11.43
C ALA A 226 -15.54 -8.33 11.05
N LYS A 227 -16.77 -8.84 10.98
CA LYS A 227 -17.06 -10.22 10.57
C LYS A 227 -16.58 -10.53 9.16
N PHE A 228 -16.73 -9.59 8.23
CA PHE A 228 -16.24 -9.75 6.87
C PHE A 228 -14.70 -9.82 6.84
N ALA A 229 -14.01 -9.01 7.64
CA ALA A 229 -12.53 -9.01 7.69
C ALA A 229 -11.95 -10.33 8.23
N GLU A 230 -12.67 -11.04 9.10
CA GLU A 230 -12.28 -12.37 9.60
C GLU A 230 -12.36 -13.45 8.50
N ASN A 231 -13.33 -13.32 7.60
CA ASN A 231 -13.49 -14.23 6.45
C ASN A 231 -14.05 -13.45 5.24
N PRO A 232 -13.18 -12.85 4.40
CA PRO A 232 -13.55 -11.94 3.33
C PRO A 232 -14.11 -12.67 2.10
N VAL A 233 -15.23 -13.38 2.27
CA VAL A 233 -15.94 -14.10 1.20
C VAL A 233 -17.20 -13.36 0.82
N GLY A 234 -17.44 -13.16 -0.47
CA GLY A 234 -18.60 -12.48 -1.02
C GLY A 234 -18.46 -10.95 -1.09
N ALA A 235 -19.60 -10.25 -1.20
CA ALA A 235 -19.61 -8.80 -1.28
C ALA A 235 -19.32 -8.16 0.09
N PRO A 236 -18.39 -7.18 0.17
CA PRO A 236 -18.11 -6.49 1.42
C PRO A 236 -19.33 -5.66 1.88
N PRO A 237 -19.56 -5.54 3.18
CA PRO A 237 -20.66 -4.75 3.74
C PRO A 237 -20.45 -3.23 3.63
N GLY A 238 -19.33 -2.80 3.10
CA GLY A 238 -19.00 -1.41 2.86
C GLY A 238 -17.83 -1.27 1.87
N LYS A 239 -17.64 -0.06 1.35
CA LYS A 239 -16.52 0.29 0.47
C LYS A 239 -15.34 0.78 1.32
N PRO A 240 -14.21 0.06 1.40
CA PRO A 240 -13.01 0.57 2.04
C PRO A 240 -12.51 1.86 1.39
N MET A 241 -12.24 2.86 2.23
CA MET A 241 -11.76 4.19 1.83
C MET A 241 -10.27 4.37 2.11
N GLY A 242 -9.61 3.36 2.67
CA GLY A 242 -8.22 3.45 3.15
C GLY A 242 -8.13 3.79 4.64
N GLY A 243 -7.13 4.58 4.97
CA GLY A 243 -6.76 4.91 6.34
C GLY A 243 -5.25 4.86 6.52
N ILE A 244 -4.81 4.52 7.74
CA ILE A 244 -3.38 4.33 8.03
C ILE A 244 -3.18 2.99 8.72
N THR A 245 -2.10 2.27 8.38
CA THR A 245 -1.68 1.07 9.11
C THR A 245 -0.97 1.45 10.41
N ASP A 246 -0.64 0.47 11.24
CA ASP A 246 -0.11 0.69 12.59
C ASP A 246 0.97 1.75 12.70
N ILE A 247 0.78 2.68 13.60
CA ILE A 247 1.78 3.62 14.08
C ILE A 247 2.03 3.41 15.57
N VAL A 248 3.32 3.47 15.98
CA VAL A 248 3.68 3.33 17.39
C VAL A 248 3.24 4.54 18.23
N PRO A 249 3.14 4.41 19.56
CA PRO A 249 2.88 5.52 20.46
C PRO A 249 3.74 6.75 20.18
N GLY A 250 3.13 7.93 20.19
CA GLY A 250 3.77 9.24 19.95
C GLY A 250 3.93 9.61 18.47
N ASN A 251 3.77 8.69 17.52
CA ASN A 251 3.89 9.02 16.10
C ASN A 251 2.68 9.83 15.60
N VAL A 252 2.98 10.70 14.62
CA VAL A 252 1.98 11.45 13.84
C VAL A 252 2.22 11.21 12.37
N VAL A 253 1.17 10.86 11.65
CA VAL A 253 1.15 10.65 10.21
C VAL A 253 -0.03 11.40 9.58
N TYR A 254 -0.10 11.47 8.26
CA TYR A 254 -1.13 12.24 7.57
C TYR A 254 -1.87 11.37 6.56
N LEU A 255 -3.19 11.44 6.60
CA LEU A 255 -4.10 10.82 5.65
C LEU A 255 -4.76 11.91 4.80
N GLN A 256 -4.72 11.77 3.48
CA GLN A 256 -5.53 12.57 2.58
C GLN A 256 -6.72 11.74 2.11
N VAL A 257 -7.93 12.19 2.37
CA VAL A 257 -9.17 11.47 2.07
C VAL A 257 -10.24 12.42 1.52
N ASP A 258 -11.04 11.93 0.58
CA ASP A 258 -12.22 12.62 0.08
C ASP A 258 -13.45 11.88 0.57
N VAL A 259 -14.14 12.48 1.53
CA VAL A 259 -15.23 11.86 2.27
C VAL A 259 -16.56 12.21 1.60
N PRO A 260 -17.29 11.24 1.04
CA PRO A 260 -18.65 11.49 0.56
C PRO A 260 -19.65 11.57 1.74
N LYS A 261 -20.87 11.98 1.45
CA LYS A 261 -21.98 11.83 2.40
C LYS A 261 -22.28 10.35 2.60
N GLY A 262 -22.69 9.95 3.81
CA GLY A 262 -23.08 8.57 4.11
C GLY A 262 -22.73 8.12 5.51
N GLU A 263 -22.93 6.82 5.76
CA GLU A 263 -22.56 6.14 6.99
C GLU A 263 -21.17 5.52 6.86
N PHE A 264 -20.36 5.58 7.90
CA PHE A 264 -19.01 5.07 7.89
C PHE A 264 -18.71 4.20 9.10
N ALA A 265 -17.99 3.11 8.87
CA ALA A 265 -17.29 2.36 9.90
C ALA A 265 -15.86 2.92 10.06
N LEU A 266 -15.47 3.18 11.29
CA LEU A 266 -14.14 3.56 11.72
C LEU A 266 -13.63 2.48 12.66
N MET A 267 -12.47 1.87 12.40
CA MET A 267 -12.04 0.66 13.11
C MET A 267 -10.52 0.60 13.28
N CYS A 268 -10.09 -0.15 14.30
CA CYS A 268 -8.72 -0.60 14.48
C CYS A 268 -8.70 -2.12 14.58
N PHE A 269 -8.02 -2.78 13.65
CA PHE A 269 -7.85 -4.25 13.62
C PHE A 269 -6.55 -4.71 14.29
N SER A 270 -5.70 -3.77 14.74
CA SER A 270 -4.43 -4.10 15.41
C SER A 270 -4.67 -5.08 16.57
N PRO A 271 -3.83 -6.11 16.74
CA PRO A 271 -3.96 -7.02 17.86
C PRO A 271 -3.52 -6.32 19.16
N ASP A 272 -4.32 -6.47 20.21
CA ASP A 272 -4.00 -6.00 21.55
C ASP A 272 -2.76 -6.73 22.10
N MET A 273 -1.83 -5.98 22.68
CA MET A 273 -0.56 -6.53 23.20
C MET A 273 -0.74 -7.41 24.44
N ASN A 274 -1.90 -7.38 25.11
CA ASN A 274 -2.16 -8.16 26.32
C ASN A 274 -2.85 -9.49 26.03
N ASP A 275 -3.84 -9.51 25.10
CA ASP A 275 -4.65 -10.72 24.85
C ASP A 275 -4.71 -11.15 23.39
N GLY A 276 -4.10 -10.37 22.47
CA GLY A 276 -4.03 -10.66 21.04
C GLY A 276 -5.34 -10.46 20.27
N LYS A 277 -6.43 -10.07 20.91
CA LYS A 277 -7.68 -9.77 20.23
C LYS A 277 -7.58 -8.44 19.47
N PRO A 278 -8.28 -8.27 18.36
CA PRO A 278 -8.24 -7.00 17.66
C PRO A 278 -8.87 -5.88 18.50
N HIS A 279 -8.29 -4.66 18.42
CA HIS A 279 -8.74 -3.50 19.21
C HIS A 279 -10.23 -3.16 19.02
N PHE A 280 -10.81 -3.46 17.86
CA PHE A 280 -12.26 -3.27 17.69
C PHE A 280 -13.07 -4.14 18.68
N ALA A 281 -12.57 -5.31 19.07
CA ALA A 281 -13.23 -6.16 20.08
C ALA A 281 -13.19 -5.55 21.50
N HIS A 282 -12.25 -4.64 21.73
CA HIS A 282 -12.14 -3.82 22.96
C HIS A 282 -12.88 -2.47 22.86
N GLY A 283 -13.61 -2.23 21.75
CA GLY A 283 -14.41 -1.02 21.57
C GLY A 283 -13.81 0.01 20.62
N MET A 284 -12.61 -0.21 20.05
CA MET A 284 -12.00 0.72 19.09
C MET A 284 -12.67 0.63 17.72
N MET A 285 -13.96 0.91 17.72
CA MET A 285 -14.87 0.83 16.59
C MET A 285 -16.00 1.86 16.74
N LYS A 286 -16.27 2.65 15.70
CA LYS A 286 -17.35 3.66 15.69
C LYS A 286 -18.10 3.63 14.37
N GLN A 287 -19.38 3.98 14.43
CA GLN A 287 -20.15 4.38 13.26
C GLN A 287 -20.38 5.88 13.32
N ILE A 288 -20.18 6.56 12.21
CA ILE A 288 -20.45 7.99 12.07
C ILE A 288 -21.28 8.27 10.82
N SER A 289 -22.11 9.32 10.89
CA SER A 289 -22.84 9.87 9.73
C SER A 289 -22.16 11.14 9.25
N VAL A 290 -21.86 11.20 7.96
CA VAL A 290 -21.35 12.41 7.26
C VAL A 290 -22.50 12.97 6.41
N LYS A 291 -22.99 14.19 6.73
CA LYS A 291 -24.20 14.82 6.16
C LYS A 291 -23.90 15.91 5.14
#